data_1e242253dd76d4630315ece23ffa753b
#
_entry.id   1e242253dd76d4630315ece23ffa753b
#
_cell.length_a   1.000
_cell.length_b   1.000
_cell.length_c   1.000
_cell.angle_alpha   90.00
_cell.angle_beta   90.00
_cell.angle_gamma   90.00
#
_symmetry.space_group_name_H-M   'P 1'
#
loop_
_entity.id
_entity.type
_entity.pdbx_description
1 polymer ?
#
loop_
_entity_poly.entity_id
_entity_poly.type
_entity_poly.pdbx_seq_one_letter_code
_entity_poly.pdbx_strand_id
1 'polypeptide(L)'
;IYNGFNSDNIAKHFRRFILPIAEDQKPRLAKHFRRLTSIPFLFVFLAFLMPLVVFSCASTPGVTDGAKKIASFNAYELANGISFKDDLKDNETFQKRLLSLEKANPEAFKQIAALEQPSYVLYIIFIGILLASIFAWFSPLGSLVMGLCSFSAMWIYLDQLTIIFEKLGLGAILFAEAAHGAYAASMLMIIGFAMNITSIVRPF
;
A
#
# COMPACT_ATOMS: atom_id res chain seq x y z
N ILE A 1 -36.28 -26.65 -23.09
CA ILE A 1 -35.12 -27.44 -23.55
C ILE A 1 -33.90 -26.53 -23.34
N TYR A 2 -33.29 -26.58 -22.14
CA TYR A 2 -32.02 -25.91 -21.84
C TYR A 2 -30.90 -26.93 -22.07
N ASN A 3 -30.15 -26.78 -23.16
CA ASN A 3 -28.93 -27.52 -23.37
C ASN A 3 -27.90 -27.09 -22.36
N GLY A 4 -27.54 -27.98 -21.44
CA GLY A 4 -26.52 -27.76 -20.42
C GLY A 4 -25.20 -27.36 -21.07
N PHE A 5 -24.73 -26.20 -20.70
CA PHE A 5 -23.42 -25.66 -21.02
C PHE A 5 -22.37 -26.54 -20.34
N ASN A 6 -21.80 -27.48 -21.11
CA ASN A 6 -20.89 -28.50 -20.58
C ASN A 6 -19.51 -27.85 -20.32
N SER A 7 -19.29 -27.44 -19.06
CA SER A 7 -18.04 -26.82 -18.60
C SER A 7 -16.79 -27.68 -18.85
N ASP A 8 -16.97 -29.01 -18.95
CA ASP A 8 -15.86 -29.94 -19.22
C ASP A 8 -15.29 -29.83 -20.62
N ASN A 9 -16.10 -29.43 -21.60
CA ASN A 9 -15.62 -29.22 -22.99
C ASN A 9 -14.79 -27.95 -23.10
N ILE A 10 -15.11 -26.90 -22.37
CA ILE A 10 -14.32 -25.64 -22.32
C ILE A 10 -12.98 -25.91 -21.66
N ALA A 11 -12.97 -26.64 -20.55
CA ALA A 11 -11.72 -27.01 -19.86
C ALA A 11 -10.82 -27.91 -20.71
N LYS A 12 -11.39 -28.85 -21.50
CA LYS A 12 -10.62 -29.66 -22.45
C LYS A 12 -10.06 -28.86 -23.62
N HIS A 13 -10.80 -27.89 -24.16
CA HIS A 13 -10.30 -27.02 -25.22
C HIS A 13 -9.19 -26.09 -24.75
N PHE A 14 -9.32 -25.50 -23.56
CA PHE A 14 -8.24 -24.69 -22.96
C PHE A 14 -6.98 -25.52 -22.64
N ARG A 15 -7.12 -26.81 -22.27
CA ARG A 15 -5.96 -27.70 -22.07
C ARG A 15 -5.18 -27.99 -23.36
N ARG A 16 -5.80 -27.97 -24.53
CA ARG A 16 -5.12 -28.24 -25.82
C ARG A 16 -4.34 -27.03 -26.35
N PHE A 17 -4.68 -25.82 -25.96
CA PHE A 17 -4.00 -24.59 -26.38
C PHE A 17 -2.77 -24.24 -25.54
N ILE A 18 -2.60 -24.83 -24.35
CA ILE A 18 -1.38 -24.70 -23.57
C ILE A 18 -0.41 -25.76 -24.10
N LEU A 19 0.63 -25.28 -24.81
CA LEU A 19 1.76 -26.07 -25.34
C LEU A 19 2.06 -27.29 -24.47
N PRO A 20 2.25 -28.48 -25.07
CA PRO A 20 2.66 -29.66 -24.31
C PRO A 20 4.06 -29.43 -23.75
N ILE A 21 4.10 -28.89 -22.53
CA ILE A 21 5.35 -28.79 -21.77
C ILE A 21 5.75 -30.23 -21.44
N ALA A 22 6.92 -30.62 -21.89
CA ALA A 22 7.47 -31.93 -21.62
C ALA A 22 7.41 -32.20 -20.10
N GLU A 23 6.98 -33.39 -19.72
CA GLU A 23 6.63 -33.74 -18.34
C GLU A 23 7.83 -33.63 -17.38
N ASP A 24 9.03 -33.77 -17.88
CA ASP A 24 10.31 -33.58 -17.18
C ASP A 24 10.65 -32.11 -16.89
N GLN A 25 10.06 -31.15 -17.64
CA GLN A 25 10.29 -29.72 -17.45
C GLN A 25 9.33 -29.06 -16.43
N LYS A 26 8.19 -29.71 -16.12
CA LYS A 26 7.19 -29.20 -15.17
C LYS A 26 7.77 -28.78 -13.82
N PRO A 27 8.60 -29.59 -13.13
CA PRO A 27 9.12 -29.21 -11.82
C PRO A 27 10.10 -28.04 -11.86
N ARG A 28 10.86 -27.89 -12.95
CA ARG A 28 11.77 -26.75 -13.15
C ARG A 28 11.01 -25.47 -13.40
N LEU A 29 9.99 -25.49 -14.25
CA LEU A 29 9.12 -24.36 -14.52
C LEU A 29 8.35 -23.89 -13.27
N ALA A 30 7.82 -24.83 -12.48
CA ALA A 30 7.18 -24.52 -11.22
C ALA A 30 8.10 -23.78 -10.26
N LYS A 31 9.35 -24.24 -10.14
CA LYS A 31 10.35 -23.60 -9.30
C LYS A 31 10.70 -22.19 -9.78
N HIS A 32 10.85 -21.98 -11.08
CA HIS A 32 11.12 -20.65 -11.64
C HIS A 32 9.93 -19.74 -11.48
N PHE A 33 8.70 -20.22 -11.73
CA PHE A 33 7.50 -19.42 -11.54
C PHE A 33 7.31 -18.96 -10.11
N ARG A 34 7.53 -19.84 -9.11
CA ARG A 34 7.51 -19.47 -7.69
C ARG A 34 8.52 -18.38 -7.33
N ARG A 35 9.71 -18.40 -7.91
CA ARG A 35 10.71 -17.34 -7.71
C ARG A 35 10.23 -16.01 -8.32
N LEU A 36 9.59 -16.05 -9.49
CA LEU A 36 9.05 -14.86 -10.13
C LEU A 36 7.94 -14.22 -9.30
N THR A 37 7.16 -14.98 -8.50
CA THR A 37 6.10 -14.42 -7.66
C THR A 37 6.61 -13.52 -6.53
N SER A 38 7.89 -13.64 -6.13
CA SER A 38 8.50 -12.76 -5.14
C SER A 38 8.83 -11.37 -5.68
N ILE A 39 9.04 -11.25 -6.99
CA ILE A 39 9.50 -10.02 -7.64
C ILE A 39 8.55 -8.84 -7.41
N PRO A 40 7.22 -8.96 -7.62
CA PRO A 40 6.31 -7.86 -7.35
C PRO A 40 6.40 -7.34 -5.91
N PHE A 41 6.51 -8.22 -4.92
CA PHE A 41 6.65 -7.82 -3.51
C PHE A 41 7.96 -7.07 -3.24
N LEU A 42 9.06 -7.45 -3.89
CA LEU A 42 10.32 -6.70 -3.79
C LEU A 42 10.20 -5.31 -4.42
N PHE A 43 9.52 -5.19 -5.55
CA PHE A 43 9.28 -3.91 -6.20
C PHE A 43 8.39 -2.96 -5.38
N VAL A 44 7.59 -3.47 -4.42
CA VAL A 44 6.84 -2.63 -3.48
C VAL A 44 7.78 -1.73 -2.68
N PHE A 45 8.98 -2.20 -2.30
CA PHE A 45 9.97 -1.37 -1.60
C PHE A 45 10.43 -0.18 -2.46
N LEU A 46 10.53 -0.35 -3.79
CA LEU A 46 10.83 0.77 -4.68
C LEU A 46 9.63 1.73 -4.81
N ALA A 47 8.40 1.19 -4.84
CA ALA A 47 7.21 2.02 -4.83
C ALA A 47 7.09 2.85 -3.53
N PHE A 48 7.60 2.36 -2.41
CA PHE A 48 7.64 3.08 -1.15
C PHE A 48 8.65 4.23 -1.09
N LEU A 49 9.55 4.35 -2.06
CA LEU A 49 10.38 5.54 -2.26
C LEU A 49 9.60 6.69 -2.94
N MET A 50 8.49 6.35 -3.61
CA MET A 50 7.58 7.34 -4.16
C MET A 50 6.72 7.93 -3.03
N PRO A 51 6.17 9.14 -3.19
CA PRO A 51 5.24 9.70 -2.22
C PRO A 51 4.09 8.75 -1.89
N LEU A 52 3.98 8.34 -0.63
CA LEU A 52 2.90 7.49 -0.12
C LEU A 52 1.68 8.33 0.26
N VAL A 53 1.92 9.51 0.84
CA VAL A 53 0.92 10.46 1.28
C VAL A 53 1.28 11.85 0.79
N VAL A 54 0.25 12.60 0.37
CA VAL A 54 0.34 14.03 0.05
C VAL A 54 -0.52 14.79 1.02
N PHE A 55 0.06 15.81 1.65
CA PHE A 55 -0.66 16.78 2.43
C PHE A 55 -0.97 18.00 1.56
N SER A 56 -2.24 18.37 1.51
CA SER A 56 -2.72 19.51 0.75
C SER A 56 -3.53 20.44 1.64
N CYS A 57 -3.45 21.75 1.39
CA CYS A 57 -4.21 22.77 2.12
C CYS A 57 -5.27 23.38 1.20
N ALA A 58 -6.51 23.40 1.66
CA ALA A 58 -7.57 24.13 0.97
C ALA A 58 -7.50 25.62 1.31
N SER A 59 -7.69 26.47 0.30
CA SER A 59 -7.79 27.91 0.46
C SER A 59 -9.08 28.32 1.19
N THR A 60 -10.13 27.51 1.01
CA THR A 60 -11.47 27.73 1.58
C THR A 60 -11.93 26.43 2.26
N PRO A 61 -12.46 26.47 3.50
CA PRO A 61 -12.96 25.29 4.18
C PRO A 61 -14.06 24.60 3.35
N GLY A 62 -13.91 23.28 3.15
CA GLY A 62 -14.88 22.43 2.46
C GLY A 62 -14.78 22.41 0.93
N VAL A 63 -13.82 23.13 0.32
CA VAL A 63 -13.58 23.11 -1.13
C VAL A 63 -12.24 22.43 -1.40
N THR A 64 -12.30 21.23 -1.98
CA THR A 64 -11.10 20.46 -2.37
C THR A 64 -10.51 20.93 -3.71
N ASP A 65 -11.33 21.55 -4.56
CA ASP A 65 -10.88 22.10 -5.84
C ASP A 65 -9.96 23.31 -5.61
N GLY A 66 -8.71 23.17 -6.05
CA GLY A 66 -7.68 24.19 -5.88
C GLY A 66 -6.84 24.04 -4.59
N ALA A 67 -6.91 22.91 -3.90
CA ALA A 67 -6.06 22.61 -2.76
C ALA A 67 -4.58 22.65 -3.19
N LYS A 68 -3.78 23.47 -2.49
CA LYS A 68 -2.34 23.57 -2.73
C LYS A 68 -1.61 22.45 -1.99
N LYS A 69 -0.85 21.64 -2.73
CA LYS A 69 0.05 20.65 -2.14
C LYS A 69 1.07 21.38 -1.25
N ILE A 70 1.19 20.94 0.01
CA ILE A 70 2.14 21.50 0.99
C ILE A 70 3.37 20.62 1.09
N ALA A 71 3.16 19.32 1.27
CA ALA A 71 4.23 18.35 1.43
C ALA A 71 3.81 16.98 0.90
N SER A 72 4.79 16.15 0.65
CA SER A 72 4.57 14.73 0.31
C SER A 72 5.64 13.90 0.99
N PHE A 73 5.22 12.80 1.58
CA PHE A 73 6.10 11.92 2.33
C PHE A 73 6.05 10.51 1.74
N ASN A 74 7.20 9.90 1.62
CA ASN A 74 7.33 8.51 1.25
C ASN A 74 7.16 7.59 2.48
N ALA A 75 7.08 6.27 2.27
CA ALA A 75 6.84 5.34 3.35
C ALA A 75 7.97 5.30 4.39
N TYR A 76 9.21 5.53 3.96
CA TYR A 76 10.38 5.51 4.85
C TYR A 76 10.43 6.77 5.73
N GLU A 77 10.08 7.94 5.19
CA GLU A 77 9.96 9.18 5.95
C GLU A 77 8.87 9.04 7.02
N LEU A 78 7.69 8.54 6.62
CA LEU A 78 6.58 8.27 7.53
C LEU A 78 6.94 7.24 8.61
N ALA A 79 7.73 6.22 8.27
CA ALA A 79 8.16 5.20 9.22
C ALA A 79 9.12 5.76 10.27
N ASN A 80 9.98 6.70 9.90
CA ASN A 80 10.94 7.33 10.81
C ASN A 80 10.33 8.46 11.66
N GLY A 81 9.12 8.90 11.32
CA GLY A 81 8.46 10.06 11.90
C GLY A 81 8.68 11.33 11.09
N ILE A 82 7.66 12.17 11.05
CA ILE A 82 7.65 13.42 10.27
C ILE A 82 7.86 14.58 11.21
N SER A 83 8.87 15.42 10.99
CA SER A 83 9.01 16.68 11.71
C SER A 83 8.21 17.78 11.00
N PHE A 84 6.96 17.99 11.42
CA PHE A 84 6.12 19.04 10.85
C PHE A 84 6.72 20.44 11.00
N LYS A 85 7.54 20.68 12.03
CA LYS A 85 8.21 21.96 12.24
C LYS A 85 9.33 22.20 11.23
N ASP A 86 10.10 21.16 10.93
CA ASP A 86 11.26 21.27 10.04
C ASP A 86 10.87 21.11 8.57
N ASP A 87 10.02 20.12 8.27
CA ASP A 87 9.62 19.79 6.89
C ASP A 87 8.67 20.83 6.28
N LEU A 88 7.92 21.56 7.12
CA LEU A 88 6.94 22.58 6.70
C LEU A 88 7.31 24.00 7.18
N LYS A 89 8.56 24.22 7.59
CA LYS A 89 9.04 25.54 8.07
C LYS A 89 8.86 26.67 7.05
N ASP A 90 8.94 26.38 5.77
CA ASP A 90 8.80 27.35 4.70
C ASP A 90 7.33 27.76 4.45
N ASN A 91 6.37 27.09 5.09
CA ASN A 91 4.95 27.42 4.97
C ASN A 91 4.48 28.22 6.21
N GLU A 92 4.69 29.55 6.17
CA GLU A 92 4.29 30.45 7.28
C GLU A 92 2.81 30.31 7.70
N THR A 93 1.91 30.05 6.74
CA THR A 93 0.48 29.90 7.01
C THR A 93 0.24 28.65 7.86
N PHE A 94 0.92 27.55 7.53
CA PHE A 94 0.82 26.30 8.29
C PHE A 94 1.40 26.48 9.69
N GLN A 95 2.57 27.10 9.83
CA GLN A 95 3.22 27.35 11.11
C GLN A 95 2.36 28.22 12.06
N LYS A 96 1.77 29.31 11.52
CA LYS A 96 0.86 30.16 12.30
C LYS A 96 -0.36 29.39 12.79
N ARG A 97 -0.91 28.50 11.98
CA ARG A 97 -2.06 27.64 12.34
C ARG A 97 -1.67 26.56 13.34
N LEU A 98 -0.51 25.92 13.17
CA LEU A 98 0.01 24.93 14.12
C LEU A 98 0.16 25.55 15.52
N LEU A 99 0.73 26.77 15.60
CA LEU A 99 0.86 27.54 16.85
C LEU A 99 -0.51 27.94 17.43
N SER A 100 -1.48 28.28 16.58
CA SER A 100 -2.84 28.59 17.05
C SER A 100 -3.55 27.35 17.59
N LEU A 101 -3.33 26.18 16.96
CA LEU A 101 -3.86 24.90 17.42
C LEU A 101 -3.26 24.47 18.75
N GLU A 102 -1.94 24.62 18.93
CA GLU A 102 -1.26 24.34 20.19
C GLU A 102 -1.88 25.10 21.37
N LYS A 103 -2.25 26.39 21.15
CA LYS A 103 -2.90 27.23 22.15
C LYS A 103 -4.38 26.89 22.37
N ALA A 104 -5.11 26.58 21.29
CA ALA A 104 -6.55 26.35 21.33
C ALA A 104 -6.92 24.93 21.78
N ASN A 105 -6.13 23.92 21.37
CA ASN A 105 -6.41 22.52 21.67
C ASN A 105 -5.10 21.73 21.86
N PRO A 106 -4.52 21.72 23.06
CA PRO A 106 -3.25 21.06 23.34
C PRO A 106 -3.32 19.54 23.19
N GLU A 107 -4.50 18.91 23.32
CA GLU A 107 -4.67 17.47 23.09
C GLU A 107 -4.58 17.13 21.60
N ALA A 108 -5.19 17.94 20.76
CA ALA A 108 -5.07 17.82 19.32
C ALA A 108 -3.61 17.98 18.86
N PHE A 109 -2.91 18.95 19.44
CA PHE A 109 -1.49 19.17 19.18
C PHE A 109 -0.63 17.94 19.56
N LYS A 110 -0.92 17.28 20.69
CA LYS A 110 -0.24 16.04 21.10
C LYS A 110 -0.44 14.91 20.10
N GLN A 111 -1.61 14.80 19.46
CA GLN A 111 -1.86 13.78 18.45
C GLN A 111 -1.06 14.05 17.16
N ILE A 112 -0.88 15.32 16.78
CA ILE A 112 0.02 15.69 15.68
C ILE A 112 1.47 15.36 16.05
N ALA A 113 1.89 15.72 17.27
CA ALA A 113 3.23 15.40 17.74
C ALA A 113 3.49 13.88 17.83
N ALA A 114 2.44 13.06 18.00
CA ALA A 114 2.58 11.61 17.91
C ALA A 114 2.95 11.12 16.51
N LEU A 115 2.62 11.86 15.45
CA LEU A 115 3.04 11.54 14.07
C LEU A 115 4.53 11.85 13.83
N GLU A 116 5.16 12.65 14.70
CA GLU A 116 6.61 12.90 14.69
C GLU A 116 7.39 11.69 15.21
N GLN A 117 6.72 10.75 15.87
CA GLN A 117 7.36 9.53 16.37
C GLN A 117 7.41 8.46 15.27
N PRO A 118 8.41 7.56 15.29
CA PRO A 118 8.50 6.44 14.38
C PRO A 118 7.23 5.59 14.38
N SER A 119 6.70 5.30 13.18
CA SER A 119 5.50 4.49 13.01
C SER A 119 5.81 3.00 13.00
N TYR A 120 5.59 2.32 14.12
CA TYR A 120 5.75 0.86 14.21
C TYR A 120 4.84 0.11 13.22
N VAL A 121 3.70 0.67 12.86
CA VAL A 121 2.78 0.06 11.89
C VAL A 121 3.44 -0.08 10.52
N LEU A 122 4.15 0.95 10.06
CA LEU A 122 4.87 0.91 8.78
C LEU A 122 6.03 -0.09 8.80
N TYR A 123 6.75 -0.21 9.92
CA TYR A 123 7.78 -1.25 10.06
C TYR A 123 7.17 -2.66 9.99
N ILE A 124 6.01 -2.88 10.61
CA ILE A 124 5.29 -4.17 10.51
C ILE A 124 4.88 -4.45 9.07
N ILE A 125 4.41 -3.44 8.33
CA ILE A 125 4.08 -3.56 6.90
C ILE A 125 5.33 -3.95 6.10
N PHE A 126 6.47 -3.29 6.31
CA PHE A 126 7.72 -3.63 5.63
C PHE A 126 8.17 -5.07 5.90
N ILE A 127 8.13 -5.50 7.16
CA ILE A 127 8.46 -6.87 7.55
C ILE A 127 7.48 -7.85 6.91
N GLY A 128 6.19 -7.55 6.90
CA GLY A 128 5.17 -8.40 6.29
C GLY A 128 5.36 -8.58 4.79
N ILE A 129 5.72 -7.52 4.05
CA ILE A 129 6.03 -7.58 2.62
C ILE A 129 7.30 -8.40 2.37
N LEU A 130 8.33 -8.20 3.20
CA LEU A 130 9.56 -8.99 3.12
C LEU A 130 9.29 -10.49 3.34
N LEU A 131 8.49 -10.81 4.36
CA LEU A 131 8.07 -12.19 4.62
C LEU A 131 7.22 -12.74 3.48
N ALA A 132 6.29 -11.95 2.90
CA ALA A 132 5.52 -12.35 1.73
C ALA A 132 6.44 -12.72 0.55
N SER A 133 7.49 -11.93 0.32
CA SER A 133 8.50 -12.19 -0.72
C SER A 133 9.27 -13.49 -0.45
N ILE A 134 9.67 -13.73 0.79
CA ILE A 134 10.40 -14.95 1.18
C ILE A 134 9.47 -16.18 1.08
N PHE A 135 8.25 -16.09 1.62
CA PHE A 135 7.30 -17.20 1.57
C PHE A 135 6.88 -17.58 0.15
N ALA A 136 6.94 -16.63 -0.81
CA ALA A 136 6.66 -16.94 -2.21
C ALA A 136 7.53 -18.08 -2.77
N TRP A 137 8.72 -18.30 -2.19
CA TRP A 137 9.63 -19.39 -2.61
C TRP A 137 9.22 -20.76 -2.06
N PHE A 138 8.61 -20.80 -0.88
CA PHE A 138 8.32 -22.04 -0.14
C PHE A 138 6.83 -22.34 -0.08
N SER A 139 6.01 -21.31 0.17
CA SER A 139 4.58 -21.44 0.42
C SER A 139 3.82 -20.28 -0.24
N PRO A 140 3.25 -20.49 -1.43
CA PRO A 140 2.41 -19.46 -2.08
C PRO A 140 1.24 -18.99 -1.22
N LEU A 141 0.67 -19.91 -0.41
CA LEU A 141 -0.40 -19.56 0.53
C LEU A 141 0.10 -18.64 1.66
N GLY A 142 1.26 -18.95 2.23
CA GLY A 142 1.89 -18.10 3.26
C GLY A 142 2.21 -16.72 2.72
N SER A 143 2.75 -16.64 1.48
CA SER A 143 3.01 -15.38 0.79
C SER A 143 1.72 -14.58 0.58
N LEU A 144 0.63 -15.23 0.15
CA LEU A 144 -0.65 -14.59 -0.05
C LEU A 144 -1.20 -13.99 1.25
N VAL A 145 -1.19 -14.75 2.35
CA VAL A 145 -1.68 -14.30 3.65
C VAL A 145 -0.87 -13.11 4.15
N MET A 146 0.47 -13.21 4.17
CA MET A 146 1.33 -12.12 4.64
C MET A 146 1.20 -10.87 3.78
N GLY A 147 1.09 -11.03 2.46
CA GLY A 147 0.86 -9.93 1.53
C GLY A 147 -0.49 -9.25 1.75
N LEU A 148 -1.57 -10.02 1.94
CA LEU A 148 -2.91 -9.47 2.22
C LEU A 148 -2.95 -8.72 3.55
N CYS A 149 -2.30 -9.26 4.60
CA CYS A 149 -2.20 -8.57 5.89
C CYS A 149 -1.47 -7.23 5.73
N SER A 150 -0.35 -7.20 5.00
CA SER A 150 0.42 -5.97 4.78
C SER A 150 -0.33 -4.97 3.91
N PHE A 151 -1.04 -5.44 2.89
CA PHE A 151 -1.89 -4.61 2.04
C PHE A 151 -3.01 -3.94 2.85
N SER A 152 -3.74 -4.73 3.64
CA SER A 152 -4.81 -4.21 4.49
C SER A 152 -4.29 -3.25 5.54
N ALA A 153 -3.16 -3.56 6.18
CA ALA A 153 -2.53 -2.70 7.18
C ALA A 153 -2.09 -1.35 6.58
N MET A 154 -1.58 -1.34 5.35
CA MET A 154 -1.21 -0.11 4.65
C MET A 154 -2.43 0.80 4.43
N TRP A 155 -3.53 0.26 3.93
CA TRP A 155 -4.74 1.05 3.69
C TRP A 155 -5.41 1.52 4.99
N ILE A 156 -5.44 0.68 6.03
CA ILE A 156 -5.91 1.08 7.36
C ILE A 156 -5.04 2.22 7.92
N TYR A 157 -3.71 2.15 7.76
CA TYR A 157 -2.81 3.20 8.20
C TYR A 157 -3.09 4.54 7.46
N LEU A 158 -3.28 4.50 6.15
CA LEU A 158 -3.61 5.69 5.35
C LEU A 158 -4.96 6.30 5.75
N ASP A 159 -5.96 5.46 5.98
CA ASP A 159 -7.29 5.87 6.43
C ASP A 159 -7.23 6.51 7.84
N GLN A 160 -6.47 5.90 8.76
CA GLN A 160 -6.25 6.46 10.09
C GLN A 160 -5.60 7.84 10.06
N LEU A 161 -4.64 8.07 9.16
CA LEU A 161 -4.06 9.41 8.98
C LEU A 161 -5.12 10.43 8.60
N THR A 162 -5.98 10.11 7.63
CA THR A 162 -7.08 10.99 7.20
C THR A 162 -8.03 11.29 8.35
N ILE A 163 -8.46 10.26 9.09
CA ILE A 163 -9.35 10.40 10.25
C ILE A 163 -8.75 11.26 11.36
N ILE A 164 -7.44 11.13 11.63
CA ILE A 164 -6.76 11.96 12.63
C ILE A 164 -6.89 13.44 12.26
N PHE A 165 -6.62 13.81 11.00
CA PHE A 165 -6.71 15.20 10.57
C PHE A 165 -8.14 15.74 10.58
N GLU A 166 -9.13 14.92 10.26
CA GLU A 166 -10.56 15.29 10.37
C GLU A 166 -10.97 15.55 11.83
N LYS A 167 -10.64 14.64 12.75
CA LYS A 167 -10.98 14.77 14.18
C LYS A 167 -10.32 15.97 14.85
N LEU A 168 -9.16 16.38 14.35
CA LEU A 168 -8.45 17.56 14.87
C LEU A 168 -9.07 18.88 14.39
N GLY A 169 -10.15 18.82 13.59
CA GLY A 169 -10.74 20.00 12.95
C GLY A 169 -9.84 20.62 11.88
N LEU A 170 -8.75 19.95 11.54
CA LEU A 170 -7.84 20.36 10.48
C LEU A 170 -8.33 19.88 9.11
N GLY A 171 -9.20 18.87 9.05
CA GLY A 171 -9.72 18.29 7.83
C GLY A 171 -10.45 19.27 6.92
N ALA A 172 -10.97 20.39 7.47
CA ALA A 172 -11.52 21.48 6.67
C ALA A 172 -10.44 22.28 5.91
N ILE A 173 -9.15 22.11 6.26
CA ILE A 173 -8.05 22.95 5.79
C ILE A 173 -6.87 22.13 5.31
N LEU A 174 -6.58 21.01 5.98
CA LEU A 174 -5.47 20.11 5.68
C LEU A 174 -6.01 18.72 5.38
N PHE A 175 -5.69 18.21 4.21
CA PHE A 175 -6.08 16.87 3.78
C PHE A 175 -4.83 16.00 3.64
N ALA A 176 -4.96 14.75 4.12
CA ALA A 176 -4.00 13.70 3.84
C ALA A 176 -4.60 12.75 2.80
N GLU A 177 -3.97 12.66 1.65
CA GLU A 177 -4.44 11.81 0.54
C GLU A 177 -3.41 10.77 0.18
N ALA A 178 -3.88 9.56 -0.20
CA ALA A 178 -3.03 8.54 -0.75
C ALA A 178 -2.40 9.03 -2.06
N ALA A 179 -1.08 8.91 -2.17
CA ALA A 179 -0.33 9.38 -3.32
C ALA A 179 0.08 8.21 -4.26
N HIS A 180 0.80 8.54 -5.31
CA HIS A 180 1.19 7.59 -6.35
C HIS A 180 1.95 6.37 -5.82
N GLY A 181 2.74 6.52 -4.75
CA GLY A 181 3.44 5.41 -4.11
C GLY A 181 2.49 4.37 -3.51
N ALA A 182 1.38 4.82 -2.89
CA ALA A 182 0.37 3.91 -2.34
C ALA A 182 -0.33 3.10 -3.44
N TYR A 183 -0.70 3.75 -4.54
CA TYR A 183 -1.33 3.07 -5.68
C TYR A 183 -0.36 2.14 -6.40
N ALA A 184 0.91 2.55 -6.61
CA ALA A 184 1.93 1.71 -7.22
C ALA A 184 2.22 0.47 -6.36
N ALA A 185 2.36 0.63 -5.04
CA ALA A 185 2.52 -0.47 -4.10
C ALA A 185 1.32 -1.43 -4.14
N SER A 186 0.09 -0.88 -4.16
CA SER A 186 -1.14 -1.67 -4.26
C SER A 186 -1.21 -2.50 -5.54
N MET A 187 -0.90 -1.91 -6.69
CA MET A 187 -0.85 -2.60 -7.97
C MET A 187 0.16 -3.75 -7.97
N LEU A 188 1.35 -3.52 -7.44
CA LEU A 188 2.40 -4.54 -7.34
C LEU A 188 1.97 -5.69 -6.42
N MET A 189 1.34 -5.39 -5.27
CA MET A 189 0.80 -6.41 -4.38
C MET A 189 -0.31 -7.24 -5.06
N ILE A 190 -1.23 -6.60 -5.78
CA ILE A 190 -2.29 -7.28 -6.53
C ILE A 190 -1.70 -8.23 -7.59
N ILE A 191 -0.67 -7.79 -8.32
CA ILE A 191 0.05 -8.65 -9.27
C ILE A 191 0.67 -9.86 -8.53
N GLY A 192 1.33 -9.63 -7.39
CA GLY A 192 1.87 -10.70 -6.55
C GLY A 192 0.80 -11.69 -6.09
N PHE A 193 -0.38 -11.21 -5.68
CA PHE A 193 -1.51 -12.06 -5.29
C PHE A 193 -2.01 -12.90 -6.46
N ALA A 194 -2.22 -12.30 -7.63
CA ALA A 194 -2.66 -13.02 -8.83
C ALA A 194 -1.66 -14.13 -9.21
N MET A 195 -0.37 -13.85 -9.14
CA MET A 195 0.68 -14.85 -9.40
C MET A 195 0.68 -15.98 -8.35
N ASN A 196 0.51 -15.65 -7.06
CA ASN A 196 0.42 -16.65 -5.99
C ASN A 196 -0.82 -17.53 -6.14
N ILE A 197 -2.00 -16.94 -6.42
CA ILE A 197 -3.24 -17.69 -6.68
C ILE A 197 -3.06 -18.64 -7.86
N THR A 198 -2.44 -18.16 -8.95
CA THR A 198 -2.14 -18.99 -10.12
C THR A 198 -1.24 -20.19 -9.76
N SER A 199 -0.24 -19.96 -8.90
CA SER A 199 0.65 -21.02 -8.40
C SER A 199 -0.05 -22.03 -7.50
N ILE A 200 -1.11 -21.63 -6.78
CA ILE A 200 -1.90 -22.51 -5.93
C ILE A 200 -2.87 -23.36 -6.78
N VAL A 201 -3.58 -22.70 -7.70
CA VAL A 201 -4.64 -23.34 -8.52
C VAL A 201 -4.05 -24.24 -9.60
N ARG A 202 -2.88 -23.92 -10.12
CA ARG A 202 -2.15 -24.71 -11.10
C ARG A 202 -0.79 -25.12 -10.54
N PRO A 203 -0.76 -26.14 -9.67
CA PRO A 203 0.50 -26.75 -9.28
C PRO A 203 1.09 -27.41 -10.54
N PHE A 204 2.13 -26.77 -11.09
CA PHE A 204 2.85 -27.28 -12.26
C PHE A 204 3.64 -28.53 -11.92
#